data_33d00b980d224be59d1f3b2aaa297d34
#
_entry.id   33d00b980d224be59d1f3b2aaa297d34
#
_cell.length_a   1.000
_cell.length_b   1.000
_cell.length_c   1.000
_cell.angle_alpha   90.00
_cell.angle_beta   90.00
_cell.angle_gamma   90.00
#
_symmetry.space_group_name_H-M   'P 1'
#
loop_
_entity.id
_entity.type
_entity.pdbx_description
1 polymer ?
#
loop_
_entity_poly.entity_id
_entity_poly.type
_entity_poly.pdbx_seq_one_letter_code
_entity_poly.pdbx_strand_id
1 'polypeptide(L)'
;MRIELYFELEKNIIPSDNRAMFVSFLKKTLEECNQGKYYEHYFTGTNRKDYCFVPLFDKPQYEKDKIILASPRLKLIFSASDKSKIGQIFYFAFIGMKHKRFPLPDQNSMILKKIVKVQEEVITSDKVIFRTVPGGGLIIREHFRENNTDNYYTINDKEFEKKAGDSLKRQAIYAGFAENEVQEIKIKTISGKKVVTRIYKQFIDISIGFFLIEAKPEILQYFYQVGAGGHSSMGYGLLQIIQQI
;
A
#
# COMPACT_ATOMS: atom_id res chain seq x y z
N MET A 1 -3.47 1.83 12.50
CA MET A 1 -2.14 2.38 12.92
C MET A 1 -1.32 2.79 11.71
N ARG A 2 -0.79 4.02 11.68
CA ARG A 2 0.09 4.52 10.61
C ARG A 2 1.47 4.87 11.17
N ILE A 3 2.52 4.49 10.44
CA ILE A 3 3.92 4.60 10.87
C ILE A 3 4.74 5.13 9.69
N GLU A 4 5.60 6.10 9.96
CA GLU A 4 6.62 6.57 9.02
C GLU A 4 7.99 5.99 9.40
N LEU A 5 8.63 5.35 8.45
CA LEU A 5 9.95 4.77 8.56
C LEU A 5 10.92 5.58 7.71
N TYR A 6 11.98 6.07 8.32
CA TYR A 6 13.00 6.88 7.65
C TYR A 6 14.27 6.07 7.50
N PHE A 7 14.72 5.92 6.26
CA PHE A 7 15.90 5.14 5.91
C PHE A 7 17.00 6.04 5.38
N GLU A 8 18.23 5.61 5.65
CA GLU A 8 19.44 6.10 5.03
C GLU A 8 20.01 4.99 4.15
N LEU A 9 20.35 5.34 2.91
CA LEU A 9 20.96 4.44 1.93
C LEU A 9 22.48 4.65 1.93
N GLU A 10 23.21 3.62 1.59
CA GLU A 10 24.67 3.73 1.36
C GLU A 10 24.97 4.45 0.04
N LYS A 11 24.15 4.20 -0.99
CA LYS A 11 24.17 4.89 -2.29
C LYS A 11 22.80 5.46 -2.58
N ASN A 12 22.72 6.62 -3.20
CA ASN A 12 21.47 7.28 -3.58
C ASN A 12 20.76 6.64 -4.80
N ILE A 13 20.88 5.34 -4.98
CA ILE A 13 20.34 4.58 -6.10
C ILE A 13 19.55 3.40 -5.56
N ILE A 14 18.36 3.17 -6.14
CA ILE A 14 17.53 2.00 -5.85
C ILE A 14 17.03 1.37 -7.16
N PRO A 15 16.64 0.08 -7.16
CA PRO A 15 16.07 -0.56 -8.35
C PRO A 15 14.78 0.12 -8.81
N SER A 16 14.51 0.15 -10.12
CA SER A 16 13.22 0.60 -10.64
C SER A 16 12.05 -0.26 -10.14
N ASP A 17 12.26 -1.58 -9.95
CA ASP A 17 11.31 -2.49 -9.28
C ASP A 17 11.51 -2.47 -7.75
N ASN A 18 11.35 -1.27 -7.17
CA ASN A 18 11.63 -1.02 -5.75
C ASN A 18 10.65 -1.71 -4.79
N ARG A 19 9.45 -2.09 -5.25
CA ARG A 19 8.43 -2.73 -4.40
C ARG A 19 8.91 -4.05 -3.83
N ALA A 20 9.56 -4.87 -4.65
CA ALA A 20 10.14 -6.14 -4.22
C ALA A 20 11.16 -5.96 -3.09
N MET A 21 11.97 -4.89 -3.14
CA MET A 21 12.93 -4.52 -2.11
C MET A 21 12.22 -4.26 -0.75
N PHE A 22 11.16 -3.45 -0.75
CA PHE A 22 10.40 -3.16 0.49
C PHE A 22 9.64 -4.38 1.00
N VAL A 23 9.05 -5.19 0.13
CA VAL A 23 8.43 -6.46 0.53
C VAL A 23 9.47 -7.38 1.18
N SER A 24 10.68 -7.47 0.63
CA SER A 24 11.78 -8.25 1.23
C SER A 24 12.20 -7.71 2.59
N PHE A 25 12.26 -6.38 2.74
CA PHE A 25 12.52 -5.76 4.04
C PHE A 25 11.43 -6.10 5.07
N LEU A 26 10.14 -5.99 4.71
CA LEU A 26 9.03 -6.33 5.60
C LEU A 26 9.05 -7.81 6.01
N LYS A 27 9.36 -8.70 5.07
CA LYS A 27 9.55 -10.14 5.35
C LYS A 27 10.67 -10.36 6.35
N LYS A 28 11.85 -9.81 6.07
CA LYS A 28 13.02 -9.93 6.95
C LYS A 28 12.76 -9.38 8.35
N THR A 29 12.02 -8.28 8.43
CA THR A 29 11.61 -7.67 9.70
C THR A 29 10.79 -8.64 10.56
N LEU A 30 9.87 -9.41 9.97
CA LEU A 30 9.08 -10.41 10.70
C LEU A 30 9.85 -11.70 10.98
N GLU A 31 10.78 -12.10 10.08
CA GLU A 31 11.67 -13.24 10.34
C GLU A 31 12.54 -13.02 11.58
N GLU A 32 13.05 -11.81 11.76
CA GLU A 32 13.87 -11.46 12.92
C GLU A 32 13.06 -11.16 14.20
N CYS A 33 11.75 -10.99 14.07
CA CYS A 33 10.87 -10.72 15.19
C CYS A 33 10.35 -12.03 15.80
N ASN A 34 10.52 -12.18 17.11
CA ASN A 34 10.00 -13.32 17.88
C ASN A 34 10.27 -14.69 17.20
N GLN A 35 11.53 -14.92 16.81
CA GLN A 35 12.00 -16.17 16.19
C GLN A 35 11.24 -16.56 14.90
N GLY A 36 10.74 -15.57 14.14
CA GLY A 36 10.05 -15.81 12.87
C GLY A 36 8.59 -16.24 12.98
N LYS A 37 8.03 -16.37 14.19
CA LYS A 37 6.65 -16.82 14.42
C LYS A 37 5.61 -16.06 13.59
N TYR A 38 5.80 -14.75 13.41
CA TYR A 38 4.86 -13.92 12.65
C TYR A 38 5.09 -13.98 11.15
N TYR A 39 6.28 -14.33 10.70
CA TYR A 39 6.57 -14.51 9.28
C TYR A 39 5.72 -15.61 8.67
N GLU A 40 5.69 -16.80 9.29
CA GLU A 40 4.88 -17.91 8.82
C GLU A 40 3.40 -17.54 8.74
N HIS A 41 2.87 -16.89 9.77
CA HIS A 41 1.47 -16.50 9.81
C HIS A 41 1.07 -15.55 8.67
N TYR A 42 1.92 -14.57 8.32
CA TYR A 42 1.57 -13.54 7.35
C TYR A 42 2.09 -13.78 5.94
N PHE A 43 3.08 -14.65 5.74
CA PHE A 43 3.73 -14.78 4.43
C PHE A 43 3.69 -16.18 3.81
N THR A 44 3.25 -17.22 4.52
CA THR A 44 3.15 -18.58 3.96
C THR A 44 1.81 -18.89 3.30
N GLY A 45 0.80 -18.03 3.45
CA GLY A 45 -0.54 -18.22 2.87
C GLY A 45 -0.90 -17.19 1.82
N THR A 46 -2.06 -17.41 1.18
CA THR A 46 -2.67 -16.51 0.20
C THR A 46 -3.61 -15.49 0.86
N ASN A 47 -3.74 -15.52 2.19
CA ASN A 47 -4.63 -14.64 2.92
C ASN A 47 -4.29 -13.17 2.68
N ARG A 48 -5.33 -12.35 2.57
CA ARG A 48 -5.19 -10.90 2.50
C ARG A 48 -4.48 -10.38 3.75
N LYS A 49 -3.54 -9.49 3.54
CA LYS A 49 -2.80 -8.85 4.62
C LYS A 49 -3.41 -7.48 4.90
N ASP A 50 -3.78 -7.24 6.17
CA ASP A 50 -4.43 -6.01 6.61
C ASP A 50 -3.44 -4.86 6.81
N TYR A 51 -2.58 -4.65 5.83
CA TYR A 51 -1.66 -3.52 5.78
C TYR A 51 -1.42 -3.04 4.35
N CYS A 52 -0.94 -1.83 4.27
CA CYS A 52 -0.47 -1.19 3.06
C CYS A 52 0.82 -0.42 3.36
N PHE A 53 1.61 -0.15 2.34
CA PHE A 53 2.75 0.75 2.45
C PHE A 53 2.97 1.53 1.15
N VAL A 54 3.66 2.67 1.25
CA VAL A 54 4.12 3.43 0.08
C VAL A 54 5.50 4.02 0.37
N PRO A 55 6.51 3.77 -0.47
CA PRO A 55 7.78 4.47 -0.40
C PRO A 55 7.65 5.87 -1.02
N LEU A 56 8.27 6.84 -0.36
CA LEU A 56 8.38 8.20 -0.83
C LEU A 56 9.86 8.53 -1.07
N PHE A 57 10.14 9.10 -2.23
CA PHE A 57 11.46 9.47 -2.69
C PHE A 57 11.56 10.98 -2.86
N ASP A 58 12.71 11.54 -2.49
CA ASP A 58 12.99 12.96 -2.72
C ASP A 58 13.54 13.16 -4.14
N LYS A 59 12.79 13.92 -4.96
CA LYS A 59 13.14 14.29 -6.34
C LYS A 59 13.75 13.15 -7.15
N PRO A 60 13.03 12.02 -7.29
CA PRO A 60 13.56 10.85 -7.98
C PRO A 60 13.74 11.11 -9.47
N GLN A 61 14.87 10.69 -10.02
CA GLN A 61 15.11 10.59 -11.46
C GLN A 61 14.95 9.12 -11.88
N TYR A 62 13.96 8.85 -12.72
CA TYR A 62 13.63 7.50 -13.18
C TYR A 62 14.43 7.14 -14.42
N GLU A 63 15.24 6.09 -14.32
CA GLU A 63 15.91 5.44 -15.43
C GLU A 63 15.31 4.05 -15.68
N LYS A 64 15.74 3.38 -16.74
CA LYS A 64 15.19 2.08 -17.16
C LYS A 64 15.20 1.03 -16.04
N ASP A 65 16.33 0.88 -15.35
CA ASP A 65 16.53 -0.19 -14.37
C ASP A 65 16.80 0.32 -12.95
N LYS A 66 16.93 1.63 -12.76
CA LYS A 66 17.23 2.25 -11.47
C LYS A 66 16.50 3.58 -11.29
N ILE A 67 16.41 4.01 -10.05
CA ILE A 67 15.93 5.33 -9.64
C ILE A 67 17.07 6.00 -8.89
N ILE A 68 17.47 7.19 -9.34
CA ILE A 68 18.47 8.02 -8.68
C ILE A 68 17.75 9.03 -7.79
N LEU A 69 18.13 9.08 -6.52
CA LEU A 69 17.53 9.98 -5.54
C LEU A 69 18.41 11.22 -5.37
N ALA A 70 17.81 12.37 -5.09
CA ALA A 70 18.56 13.61 -4.81
C ALA A 70 19.42 13.50 -3.55
N SER A 71 19.01 12.65 -2.59
CA SER A 71 19.77 12.35 -1.38
C SER A 71 19.68 10.87 -1.05
N PRO A 72 20.65 10.29 -0.29
CA PRO A 72 20.60 8.90 0.11
C PRO A 72 19.58 8.66 1.24
N ARG A 73 18.39 9.23 1.11
CA ARG A 73 17.31 9.13 2.09
C ARG A 73 16.00 8.79 1.42
N LEU A 74 15.23 7.96 2.09
CA LEU A 74 13.87 7.66 1.67
C LEU A 74 12.96 7.48 2.89
N LYS A 75 11.67 7.63 2.66
CA LYS A 75 10.63 7.40 3.65
C LYS A 75 9.71 6.30 3.17
N LEU A 76 9.31 5.40 4.07
CA LEU A 76 8.25 4.44 3.85
C LEU A 76 7.09 4.77 4.79
N ILE A 77 5.91 5.01 4.23
CA ILE A 77 4.69 5.06 5.03
C ILE A 77 4.14 3.64 5.08
N PHE A 78 4.01 3.11 6.29
CA PHE A 78 3.35 1.84 6.58
C PHE A 78 2.05 2.11 7.30
N SER A 79 0.97 1.45 6.91
CA SER A 79 -0.36 1.61 7.49
C SER A 79 -1.04 0.26 7.63
N ALA A 80 -1.67 0.00 8.75
CA ALA A 80 -2.28 -1.28 9.07
C ALA A 80 -3.58 -1.10 9.84
N SER A 81 -4.50 -2.05 9.71
CA SER A 81 -5.77 -2.05 10.41
C SER A 81 -5.61 -2.13 11.92
N ASP A 82 -6.43 -1.40 12.64
CA ASP A 82 -6.57 -1.51 14.09
C ASP A 82 -7.42 -2.73 14.52
N LYS A 83 -8.19 -3.30 13.59
CA LYS A 83 -8.96 -4.55 13.84
C LYS A 83 -8.06 -5.78 14.01
N SER A 84 -6.83 -5.72 13.49
CA SER A 84 -5.82 -6.77 13.62
C SER A 84 -4.61 -6.28 14.42
N LYS A 85 -3.89 -7.19 15.06
CA LYS A 85 -2.65 -6.84 15.78
C LYS A 85 -1.45 -6.59 14.86
N ILE A 86 -1.63 -6.67 13.55
CA ILE A 86 -0.54 -6.62 12.57
C ILE A 86 0.26 -5.31 12.65
N GLY A 87 -0.40 -4.18 12.87
CA GLY A 87 0.26 -2.88 13.04
C GLY A 87 1.18 -2.84 14.26
N GLN A 88 0.74 -3.40 15.37
CA GLN A 88 1.54 -3.51 16.62
C GLN A 88 2.73 -4.44 16.41
N ILE A 89 2.51 -5.60 15.80
CA ILE A 89 3.56 -6.58 15.50
C ILE A 89 4.64 -5.94 14.64
N PHE A 90 4.27 -5.26 13.54
CA PHE A 90 5.23 -4.56 12.69
C PHE A 90 5.93 -3.42 13.41
N TYR A 91 5.24 -2.68 14.28
CA TYR A 91 5.87 -1.60 15.04
C TYR A 91 7.03 -2.12 15.91
N PHE A 92 6.79 -3.19 16.67
CA PHE A 92 7.86 -3.82 17.46
C PHE A 92 8.96 -4.45 16.61
N ALA A 93 8.57 -5.07 15.50
CA ALA A 93 9.53 -5.65 14.57
C ALA A 93 10.43 -4.58 13.93
N PHE A 94 9.88 -3.40 13.57
CA PHE A 94 10.67 -2.27 13.08
C PHE A 94 11.65 -1.74 14.12
N ILE A 95 11.27 -1.70 15.41
CA ILE A 95 12.19 -1.33 16.49
C ILE A 95 13.39 -2.27 16.51
N GLY A 96 13.16 -3.58 16.34
CA GLY A 96 14.23 -4.59 16.27
C GLY A 96 15.14 -4.46 15.05
N MET A 97 14.67 -3.81 13.96
CA MET A 97 15.45 -3.55 12.75
C MET A 97 16.18 -2.21 12.75
N LYS A 98 15.93 -1.36 13.74
CA LYS A 98 16.54 -0.04 13.81
C LYS A 98 18.06 -0.15 13.91
N HIS A 99 18.76 0.64 13.10
CA HIS A 99 20.23 0.67 12.96
C HIS A 99 20.88 -0.60 12.39
N LYS A 100 20.10 -1.61 12.02
CA LYS A 100 20.63 -2.77 11.30
C LYS A 100 20.75 -2.46 9.80
N ARG A 101 21.82 -2.95 9.20
CA ARG A 101 22.05 -2.87 7.75
C ARG A 101 21.19 -3.90 7.04
N PHE A 102 20.36 -3.45 6.10
CA PHE A 102 19.61 -4.31 5.20
C PHE A 102 20.25 -4.24 3.80
N PRO A 103 20.73 -5.36 3.25
CA PRO A 103 21.39 -5.37 1.95
C PRO A 103 20.40 -5.11 0.82
N LEU A 104 20.85 -4.36 -0.18
CA LEU A 104 20.15 -4.06 -1.42
C LEU A 104 20.99 -4.54 -2.61
N PRO A 105 20.39 -4.66 -3.83
CA PRO A 105 21.14 -4.91 -5.05
C PRO A 105 22.27 -3.90 -5.27
N ASP A 106 23.17 -4.21 -6.19
CA ASP A 106 24.28 -3.35 -6.64
C ASP A 106 25.24 -2.89 -5.51
N GLN A 107 25.48 -3.79 -4.55
CA GLN A 107 26.34 -3.51 -3.38
C GLN A 107 25.88 -2.25 -2.63
N ASN A 108 24.58 -2.05 -2.54
CA ASN A 108 23.96 -0.99 -1.76
C ASN A 108 23.35 -1.56 -0.47
N SER A 109 22.94 -0.71 0.41
CA SER A 109 22.22 -1.07 1.63
C SER A 109 21.32 0.06 2.12
N MET A 110 20.37 -0.28 2.96
CA MET A 110 19.57 0.69 3.69
C MET A 110 19.57 0.40 5.20
N ILE A 111 19.50 1.47 5.98
CA ILE A 111 19.47 1.42 7.44
C ILE A 111 18.24 2.20 7.91
N LEU A 112 17.38 1.55 8.70
CA LEU A 112 16.24 2.22 9.35
C LEU A 112 16.77 3.11 10.48
N LYS A 113 16.64 4.42 10.35
CA LYS A 113 17.17 5.42 11.31
C LYS A 113 16.13 5.92 12.29
N LYS A 114 14.89 6.13 11.82
CA LYS A 114 13.83 6.73 12.62
C LYS A 114 12.49 6.06 12.33
N ILE A 115 11.70 5.88 13.39
CA ILE A 115 10.32 5.37 13.35
C ILE A 115 9.44 6.42 14.02
N VAL A 116 8.38 6.83 13.32
CA VAL A 116 7.43 7.83 13.85
C VAL A 116 6.02 7.24 13.71
N LYS A 117 5.31 7.13 14.83
CA LYS A 117 3.88 6.83 14.83
C LYS A 117 3.12 8.09 14.44
N VAL A 118 2.32 8.01 13.39
CA VAL A 118 1.50 9.14 12.91
C VAL A 118 0.12 9.04 13.54
N GLN A 119 -0.40 10.16 13.99
CA GLN A 119 -1.79 10.24 14.42
C GLN A 119 -2.68 10.11 13.18
N GLU A 120 -3.63 9.18 13.23
CA GLU A 120 -4.61 8.99 12.17
C GLU A 120 -5.83 9.86 12.40
N GLU A 121 -6.42 10.35 11.34
CA GLU A 121 -7.73 10.97 11.40
C GLU A 121 -8.80 9.91 11.61
N VAL A 122 -9.81 10.23 12.41
CA VAL A 122 -10.98 9.40 12.60
C VAL A 122 -12.03 9.80 11.57
N ILE A 123 -12.54 8.81 10.84
CA ILE A 123 -13.60 9.04 9.86
C ILE A 123 -14.95 8.88 10.57
N THR A 124 -15.75 9.93 10.51
CA THR A 124 -17.11 10.00 11.09
C THR A 124 -18.20 10.21 10.06
N SER A 125 -17.82 10.54 8.81
CA SER A 125 -18.74 10.74 7.70
C SER A 125 -18.84 9.49 6.83
N ASP A 126 -19.98 9.32 6.17
CA ASP A 126 -20.22 8.27 5.17
C ASP A 126 -19.70 8.62 3.77
N LYS A 127 -19.17 9.84 3.58
CA LYS A 127 -18.60 10.34 2.32
C LYS A 127 -17.27 11.01 2.58
N VAL A 128 -16.23 10.47 1.95
CA VAL A 128 -14.87 11.01 2.10
C VAL A 128 -14.20 11.16 0.75
N ILE A 129 -13.61 12.33 0.53
CA ILE A 129 -12.70 12.55 -0.58
C ILE A 129 -11.32 12.10 -0.14
N PHE A 130 -10.83 11.07 -0.83
CA PHE A 130 -9.48 10.56 -0.66
C PHE A 130 -8.60 10.95 -1.83
N ARG A 131 -7.31 11.10 -1.54
CA ARG A 131 -6.25 11.16 -2.54
C ARG A 131 -5.37 9.93 -2.40
N THR A 132 -4.94 9.35 -3.51
CA THR A 132 -3.87 8.35 -3.48
C THR A 132 -2.57 8.99 -3.01
N VAL A 133 -1.88 8.37 -2.06
CA VAL A 133 -0.58 8.88 -1.59
C VAL A 133 0.40 8.88 -2.77
N PRO A 134 1.22 9.95 -2.95
CA PRO A 134 2.25 9.99 -3.99
C PRO A 134 3.14 8.74 -3.95
N GLY A 135 3.48 8.20 -5.10
CA GLY A 135 4.22 6.94 -5.22
C GLY A 135 3.35 5.67 -5.13
N GLY A 136 2.08 5.78 -4.70
CA GLY A 136 1.07 4.72 -4.74
C GLY A 136 0.10 4.89 -5.91
N GLY A 137 -1.07 4.28 -5.80
CA GLY A 137 -2.17 4.37 -6.78
C GLY A 137 -3.18 3.25 -6.53
N LEU A 138 -4.36 3.38 -7.09
CA LEU A 138 -5.38 2.33 -7.03
C LEU A 138 -5.10 1.28 -8.12
N ILE A 139 -5.08 0.02 -7.72
CA ILE A 139 -5.06 -1.13 -8.62
C ILE A 139 -6.43 -1.78 -8.57
N ILE A 140 -7.15 -1.69 -9.68
CA ILE A 140 -8.44 -2.35 -9.85
C ILE A 140 -8.23 -3.50 -10.83
N ARG A 141 -8.19 -4.71 -10.28
CA ARG A 141 -7.88 -5.93 -11.02
C ARG A 141 -9.06 -6.88 -11.02
N GLU A 142 -9.33 -7.46 -12.17
CA GLU A 142 -10.21 -8.60 -12.35
C GLU A 142 -9.39 -9.79 -12.85
N HIS A 143 -9.48 -10.91 -12.14
CA HIS A 143 -8.78 -12.13 -12.51
C HIS A 143 -9.75 -13.11 -13.18
N PHE A 144 -9.44 -13.51 -14.40
CA PHE A 144 -10.19 -14.50 -15.15
C PHE A 144 -9.55 -15.88 -14.97
N ARG A 145 -10.21 -16.73 -14.18
CA ARG A 145 -9.69 -18.06 -13.84
C ARG A 145 -9.61 -19.01 -15.04
N GLU A 146 -10.50 -18.83 -16.00
CA GLU A 146 -10.63 -19.70 -17.19
C GLU A 146 -9.36 -19.70 -18.04
N ASN A 147 -8.73 -18.57 -18.19
CA ASN A 147 -7.52 -18.38 -19.00
C ASN A 147 -6.31 -17.89 -18.21
N ASN A 148 -6.44 -17.80 -16.89
CA ASN A 148 -5.41 -17.29 -15.96
C ASN A 148 -4.85 -15.91 -16.36
N THR A 149 -5.74 -15.01 -16.80
CA THR A 149 -5.38 -13.64 -17.19
C THR A 149 -5.93 -12.62 -16.20
N ASP A 150 -5.26 -11.48 -16.14
CA ASP A 150 -5.67 -10.32 -15.35
C ASP A 150 -6.02 -9.15 -16.25
N ASN A 151 -7.14 -8.50 -15.96
CA ASN A 151 -7.48 -7.22 -16.54
C ASN A 151 -7.35 -6.12 -15.48
N TYR A 152 -6.70 -5.00 -15.85
CA TYR A 152 -6.47 -3.85 -14.98
C TYR A 152 -7.28 -2.67 -15.48
N TYR A 153 -8.23 -2.20 -14.68
CA TYR A 153 -9.10 -1.07 -14.99
C TYR A 153 -8.53 0.22 -14.42
N THR A 154 -8.55 1.26 -15.24
CA THR A 154 -8.07 2.60 -14.89
C THR A 154 -9.17 3.64 -15.08
N ILE A 155 -8.95 4.85 -14.58
CA ILE A 155 -9.88 5.97 -14.73
C ILE A 155 -10.19 6.33 -16.20
N ASN A 156 -9.42 5.81 -17.16
CA ASN A 156 -9.69 5.99 -18.59
C ASN A 156 -10.73 5.00 -19.13
N ASP A 157 -11.07 3.97 -18.35
CA ASP A 157 -12.01 2.93 -18.74
C ASP A 157 -13.42 3.31 -18.25
N LYS A 158 -14.43 3.21 -19.12
CA LYS A 158 -15.82 3.54 -18.80
C LYS A 158 -16.39 2.74 -17.61
N GLU A 159 -15.88 1.53 -17.41
CA GLU A 159 -16.32 0.63 -16.35
C GLU A 159 -15.53 0.81 -15.04
N PHE A 160 -14.56 1.71 -15.00
CA PHE A 160 -13.65 1.84 -13.87
C PHE A 160 -14.37 2.00 -12.53
N GLU A 161 -15.29 2.94 -12.41
CA GLU A 161 -15.98 3.21 -11.14
C GLU A 161 -16.81 2.01 -10.66
N LYS A 162 -17.48 1.31 -11.59
CA LYS A 162 -18.20 0.07 -11.29
C LYS A 162 -17.25 -1.03 -10.81
N LYS A 163 -16.19 -1.29 -11.57
CA LYS A 163 -15.18 -2.33 -11.23
C LYS A 163 -14.42 -2.00 -9.95
N ALA A 164 -14.16 -0.72 -9.70
CA ALA A 164 -13.57 -0.24 -8.45
C ALA A 164 -14.52 -0.47 -7.27
N GLY A 165 -15.79 -0.10 -7.40
CA GLY A 165 -16.82 -0.38 -6.39
C GLY A 165 -16.92 -1.86 -6.07
N ASP A 166 -16.99 -2.74 -7.08
CA ASP A 166 -17.04 -4.19 -6.90
C ASP A 166 -15.78 -4.73 -6.22
N SER A 167 -14.60 -4.17 -6.54
CA SER A 167 -13.34 -4.52 -5.89
C SER A 167 -13.32 -4.14 -4.41
N LEU A 168 -13.82 -2.94 -4.07
CA LEU A 168 -13.92 -2.47 -2.68
C LEU A 168 -14.94 -3.27 -1.88
N LYS A 169 -16.09 -3.63 -2.47
CA LYS A 169 -17.09 -4.51 -1.84
C LYS A 169 -16.48 -5.86 -1.47
N ARG A 170 -15.82 -6.53 -2.42
CA ARG A 170 -15.11 -7.77 -2.14
C ARG A 170 -14.07 -7.61 -1.05
N GLN A 171 -13.31 -6.50 -1.08
CA GLN A 171 -12.31 -6.19 -0.05
C GLN A 171 -12.93 -6.08 1.34
N ALA A 172 -14.07 -5.41 1.47
CA ALA A 172 -14.77 -5.24 2.75
C ALA A 172 -15.39 -6.57 3.24
N ILE A 173 -15.95 -7.38 2.35
CA ILE A 173 -16.44 -8.74 2.70
C ILE A 173 -15.29 -9.60 3.27
N TYR A 174 -14.14 -9.62 2.62
CA TYR A 174 -12.96 -10.35 3.13
C TYR A 174 -12.44 -9.82 4.48
N ALA A 175 -12.73 -8.57 4.80
CA ALA A 175 -12.42 -7.97 6.10
C ALA A 175 -13.48 -8.28 7.19
N GLY A 176 -14.54 -9.03 6.85
CA GLY A 176 -15.59 -9.44 7.77
C GLY A 176 -16.74 -8.43 7.95
N PHE A 177 -16.87 -7.44 7.06
CA PHE A 177 -18.06 -6.58 7.06
C PHE A 177 -19.25 -7.34 6.46
N ALA A 178 -20.44 -7.05 6.97
CA ALA A 178 -21.67 -7.73 6.54
C ALA A 178 -22.05 -7.35 5.08
N GLU A 179 -22.63 -8.31 4.36
CA GLU A 179 -22.99 -8.12 2.95
C GLU A 179 -23.94 -6.93 2.71
N ASN A 180 -24.90 -6.70 3.61
CA ASN A 180 -25.81 -5.57 3.53
C ASN A 180 -25.11 -4.21 3.71
N GLU A 181 -24.02 -4.16 4.48
CA GLU A 181 -23.25 -2.93 4.70
C GLU A 181 -22.38 -2.57 3.49
N VAL A 182 -21.87 -3.57 2.80
CA VAL A 182 -20.97 -3.36 1.66
C VAL A 182 -21.71 -3.00 0.37
N GLN A 183 -23.01 -3.27 0.26
CA GLN A 183 -23.78 -2.94 -0.96
C GLN A 183 -23.80 -1.42 -1.25
N GLU A 184 -23.71 -0.59 -0.21
CA GLU A 184 -23.73 0.86 -0.33
C GLU A 184 -22.38 1.46 -0.78
N ILE A 185 -21.31 0.65 -0.84
CA ILE A 185 -19.99 1.15 -1.24
C ILE A 185 -20.03 1.64 -2.69
N LYS A 186 -19.69 2.91 -2.87
CA LYS A 186 -19.54 3.57 -4.17
C LYS A 186 -18.21 4.29 -4.23
N ILE A 187 -17.67 4.42 -5.43
CA ILE A 187 -16.50 5.23 -5.71
C ILE A 187 -16.75 6.06 -6.96
N LYS A 188 -16.36 7.33 -6.90
CA LYS A 188 -16.38 8.26 -8.03
C LYS A 188 -15.04 8.92 -8.19
N THR A 189 -14.60 9.04 -9.42
CA THR A 189 -13.39 9.78 -9.77
C THR A 189 -13.69 11.28 -9.79
N ILE A 190 -12.99 12.06 -8.97
CA ILE A 190 -13.08 13.53 -9.01
C ILE A 190 -12.09 14.06 -10.04
N SER A 191 -10.83 13.64 -9.93
CA SER A 191 -9.79 13.96 -10.89
C SER A 191 -8.63 12.98 -10.75
N GLY A 192 -7.88 12.78 -11.81
CA GLY A 192 -6.74 11.88 -11.76
C GLY A 192 -6.18 11.56 -13.14
N LYS A 193 -5.27 10.61 -13.15
CA LYS A 193 -4.66 10.09 -14.38
C LYS A 193 -4.25 8.64 -14.26
N LYS A 194 -4.20 7.97 -15.40
CA LYS A 194 -3.57 6.66 -15.54
C LYS A 194 -2.05 6.80 -15.47
N VAL A 195 -1.40 5.89 -14.77
CA VAL A 195 0.06 5.77 -14.70
C VAL A 195 0.44 4.30 -14.88
N VAL A 196 1.55 4.04 -15.55
CA VAL A 196 2.13 2.71 -15.67
C VAL A 196 3.13 2.51 -14.53
N THR A 197 3.04 1.38 -13.85
CA THR A 197 4.01 0.98 -12.82
C THR A 197 4.57 -0.40 -13.11
N ARG A 198 5.66 -0.77 -12.43
CA ARG A 198 6.29 -2.09 -12.58
C ARG A 198 6.14 -2.89 -11.30
N ILE A 199 5.62 -4.13 -11.43
CA ILE A 199 5.50 -5.10 -10.34
C ILE A 199 6.06 -6.44 -10.81
N TYR A 200 7.10 -6.95 -10.13
CA TYR A 200 7.74 -8.22 -10.49
C TYR A 200 8.04 -8.33 -11.99
N LYS A 201 8.66 -7.28 -12.55
CA LYS A 201 9.02 -7.16 -13.98
C LYS A 201 7.84 -6.99 -14.94
N GLN A 202 6.60 -7.04 -14.50
CA GLN A 202 5.42 -6.77 -15.32
C GLN A 202 5.00 -5.31 -15.22
N PHE A 203 4.62 -4.73 -16.35
CA PHE A 203 4.02 -3.39 -16.39
C PHE A 203 2.52 -3.51 -16.18
N ILE A 204 1.99 -2.75 -15.25
CA ILE A 204 0.56 -2.68 -14.96
C ILE A 204 0.09 -1.24 -14.92
N ASP A 205 -1.15 -1.03 -15.33
CA ASP A 205 -1.82 0.25 -15.30
C ASP A 205 -2.46 0.48 -13.91
N ILE A 206 -2.27 1.68 -13.37
CA ILE A 206 -2.85 2.10 -12.10
C ILE A 206 -3.50 3.47 -12.24
N SER A 207 -4.38 3.83 -11.33
CA SER A 207 -5.01 5.15 -11.27
C SER A 207 -4.49 5.93 -10.07
N ILE A 208 -4.05 7.16 -10.30
CA ILE A 208 -3.70 8.11 -9.25
C ILE A 208 -4.61 9.34 -9.33
N GLY A 209 -4.99 9.89 -8.18
CA GLY A 209 -5.88 11.06 -8.17
C GLY A 209 -6.71 11.19 -6.91
N PHE A 210 -7.82 11.89 -7.06
CA PHE A 210 -8.81 12.16 -6.03
C PHE A 210 -10.09 11.36 -6.31
N PHE A 211 -10.57 10.68 -5.30
CA PHE A 211 -11.73 9.79 -5.38
C PHE A 211 -12.67 10.08 -4.22
N LEU A 212 -13.95 10.28 -4.52
CA LEU A 212 -15.01 10.25 -3.53
C LEU A 212 -15.38 8.78 -3.29
N ILE A 213 -15.27 8.32 -2.04
CA ILE A 213 -15.75 7.01 -1.62
C ILE A 213 -16.88 7.21 -0.64
N GLU A 214 -18.02 6.57 -0.91
CA GLU A 214 -19.19 6.52 -0.06
C GLU A 214 -19.33 5.13 0.54
N ALA A 215 -19.41 5.03 1.85
CA ALA A 215 -19.61 3.80 2.61
C ALA A 215 -19.82 4.15 4.09
N LYS A 216 -20.17 3.17 4.93
CA LYS A 216 -20.18 3.38 6.38
C LYS A 216 -18.81 3.86 6.88
N PRO A 217 -18.75 4.74 7.90
CA PRO A 217 -17.50 5.29 8.41
C PRO A 217 -16.44 4.23 8.78
N GLU A 218 -16.86 3.11 9.35
CA GLU A 218 -15.97 2.01 9.73
C GLU A 218 -15.31 1.33 8.53
N ILE A 219 -16.04 1.24 7.39
CA ILE A 219 -15.53 0.70 6.13
C ILE A 219 -14.55 1.69 5.50
N LEU A 220 -14.86 2.99 5.51
CA LEU A 220 -13.97 4.04 5.03
C LEU A 220 -12.68 4.09 5.86
N GLN A 221 -12.79 3.98 7.19
CA GLN A 221 -11.65 3.90 8.10
C GLN A 221 -10.77 2.68 7.79
N TYR A 222 -11.38 1.55 7.50
CA TYR A 222 -10.66 0.34 7.09
C TYR A 222 -9.88 0.58 5.79
N PHE A 223 -10.50 1.14 4.74
CA PHE A 223 -9.80 1.46 3.50
C PHE A 223 -8.67 2.48 3.70
N TYR A 224 -8.88 3.48 4.54
CA TYR A 224 -7.86 4.45 4.92
C TYR A 224 -6.64 3.79 5.56
N GLN A 225 -6.86 2.76 6.40
CA GLN A 225 -5.81 2.05 7.11
C GLN A 225 -5.08 1.01 6.27
N VAL A 226 -5.79 0.20 5.50
CA VAL A 226 -5.19 -0.93 4.78
C VAL A 226 -4.97 -0.67 3.29
N GLY A 227 -5.36 0.51 2.82
CA GLY A 227 -5.38 0.84 1.40
C GLY A 227 -6.62 0.30 0.67
N ALA A 228 -6.97 0.93 -0.44
CA ALA A 228 -8.09 0.57 -1.30
C ALA A 228 -7.62 -0.18 -2.55
N GLY A 229 -8.40 -1.19 -2.96
CA GLY A 229 -8.12 -1.98 -4.16
C GLY A 229 -7.11 -3.11 -3.97
N GLY A 230 -6.50 -3.54 -5.07
CA GLY A 230 -5.55 -4.65 -5.11
C GLY A 230 -4.14 -4.29 -4.70
N HIS A 231 -3.33 -5.33 -4.40
CA HIS A 231 -1.89 -5.23 -4.14
C HIS A 231 -1.48 -4.27 -3.01
N SER A 232 -2.33 -4.07 -1.98
CA SER A 232 -2.04 -3.17 -0.86
C SER A 232 -0.76 -3.57 -0.11
N SER A 233 -0.56 -4.86 0.15
CA SER A 233 0.66 -5.39 0.78
C SER A 233 1.90 -5.37 -0.12
N MET A 234 1.76 -4.90 -1.35
CA MET A 234 2.84 -4.65 -2.29
C MET A 234 3.09 -3.15 -2.51
N GLY A 235 2.43 -2.29 -1.73
CA GLY A 235 2.69 -0.86 -1.73
C GLY A 235 1.79 -0.02 -2.63
N TYR A 236 0.54 -0.45 -2.82
CA TYR A 236 -0.47 0.27 -3.60
C TYR A 236 -1.74 0.51 -2.79
N GLY A 237 -2.57 1.46 -3.21
CA GLY A 237 -3.86 1.72 -2.60
C GLY A 237 -3.86 2.58 -1.35
N LEU A 238 -2.71 3.02 -0.83
CA LEU A 238 -2.67 3.88 0.35
C LEU A 238 -3.34 5.23 0.08
N LEU A 239 -4.24 5.62 0.98
CA LEU A 239 -5.08 6.81 0.86
C LEU A 239 -4.69 7.87 1.89
N GLN A 240 -4.89 9.12 1.50
CA GLN A 240 -4.88 10.31 2.35
C GLN A 240 -6.27 10.93 2.35
N ILE A 241 -6.81 11.27 3.51
CA ILE A 241 -8.06 12.02 3.65
C ILE A 241 -7.80 13.45 3.18
N ILE A 242 -8.68 13.97 2.33
CA ILE A 242 -8.67 15.37 1.89
C ILE A 242 -9.83 16.11 2.54
N GLN A 243 -11.02 15.47 2.57
CA GLN A 243 -12.22 16.06 3.14
C GLN A 243 -13.21 14.97 3.53
N GLN A 244 -13.83 15.11 4.67
CA GLN A 244 -15.05 14.41 5.09
C GLN A 244 -16.25 15.31 4.74
N ILE A 245 -17.31 14.78 4.11
CA ILE A 245 -18.47 15.53 3.59
C ILE A 245 -19.71 15.20 4.43
#